data_8828217ca402d31ce7a302d790f588c4
#
_entry.id   8828217ca402d31ce7a302d790f588c4
#
_cell.length_a   1.000
_cell.length_b   1.000
_cell.length_c   1.000
_cell.angle_alpha   90.00
_cell.angle_beta   90.00
_cell.angle_gamma   90.00
#
_symmetry.space_group_name_H-M   'P 1'
#
loop_
_entity.id
_entity.type
_entity.pdbx_description
1 polymer ?
#
loop_
_entity_poly.entity_id
_entity_poly.type
_entity_poly.pdbx_seq_one_letter_code
_entity_poly.pdbx_strand_id
1 'polypeptide(L)'
;KILLLDVYPKSPYRISKDQNGAYGTANNYGTGFVSKLLQRLVKSSIDFPSLFTVQVCGELKYQGHDVKFSKELDLNENFDLYILPSSIVCHETEIKHIKLLVKNKKNVIIIGPFVTSNPQSYLDAGAKIIKGEPEMFFHNPINKIIDFEKLPSIIENFQNYSLDELYFPGWETIFENYIPKMKFLGNGPTININ
;
A
#
# COMPACT_ATOMS: atom_id res chain seq x y z
N LYS A 1 -5.48 15.26 -7.58
CA LYS A 1 -4.15 14.78 -7.18
C LYS A 1 -4.29 13.72 -6.11
N ILE A 2 -3.65 12.54 -6.28
CA ILE A 2 -3.81 11.39 -5.39
C ILE A 2 -2.46 10.96 -4.83
N LEU A 3 -2.38 10.66 -3.53
CA LEU A 3 -1.22 10.04 -2.91
C LEU A 3 -1.50 8.58 -2.59
N LEU A 4 -0.73 7.67 -3.17
CA LEU A 4 -0.61 6.30 -2.69
C LEU A 4 0.45 6.29 -1.57
N LEU A 5 -0.01 6.08 -0.32
CA LEU A 5 0.82 6.22 0.87
C LEU A 5 1.04 4.86 1.53
N ASP A 6 2.21 4.27 1.32
CA ASP A 6 2.57 2.95 1.82
C ASP A 6 3.45 3.03 3.08
N VAL A 7 2.81 3.25 4.23
CA VAL A 7 3.49 3.50 5.51
C VAL A 7 4.01 2.23 6.18
N TYR A 8 5.16 2.36 6.83
CA TYR A 8 5.81 1.30 7.60
C TYR A 8 6.14 1.78 9.01
N PRO A 9 6.20 0.87 9.99
CA PRO A 9 6.66 1.22 11.33
C PRO A 9 8.13 1.68 11.30
N LYS A 10 8.48 2.62 12.15
CA LYS A 10 9.88 2.99 12.40
C LYS A 10 10.58 1.84 13.14
N SER A 11 10.92 0.81 12.42
CA SER A 11 11.62 -0.36 12.91
C SER A 11 12.95 -0.51 12.19
N PRO A 12 14.02 -0.98 12.84
CA PRO A 12 15.24 -1.38 12.12
C PRO A 12 14.98 -2.56 11.18
N TYR A 13 13.81 -3.19 11.28
CA TYR A 13 13.44 -4.36 10.49
C TYR A 13 12.35 -3.97 9.51
N ARG A 14 12.63 -4.05 8.22
CA ARG A 14 11.61 -3.95 7.19
C ARG A 14 10.77 -5.22 7.15
N ILE A 15 9.50 -5.01 6.99
CA ILE A 15 8.52 -6.08 6.85
C ILE A 15 7.81 -5.81 5.53
N SER A 16 7.75 -6.80 4.64
CA SER A 16 6.94 -6.68 3.43
C SER A 16 5.47 -6.84 3.77
N LYS A 17 4.62 -5.95 3.27
CA LYS A 17 3.18 -5.98 3.51
C LYS A 17 2.49 -7.15 2.81
N ASP A 18 2.97 -7.56 1.65
CA ASP A 18 2.32 -8.58 0.82
C ASP A 18 2.71 -10.01 1.14
N GLN A 19 3.79 -10.18 1.86
CA GLN A 19 4.25 -11.52 2.13
C GLN A 19 3.62 -12.03 3.43
N ASN A 20 2.48 -12.68 3.32
CA ASN A 20 1.92 -13.50 4.39
C ASN A 20 2.96 -14.52 4.87
N GLY A 21 3.65 -14.19 6.00
CA GLY A 21 4.72 -15.03 6.51
C GLY A 21 5.96 -15.08 5.62
N ALA A 22 6.20 -14.05 4.83
CA ALA A 22 7.32 -13.83 3.92
C ALA A 22 8.50 -14.75 4.23
N TYR A 23 8.62 -15.82 3.51
CA TYR A 23 9.59 -16.89 3.68
C TYR A 23 10.96 -16.35 4.13
N GLY A 24 11.25 -16.46 5.44
CA GLY A 24 12.49 -16.01 6.04
C GLY A 24 12.64 -14.53 6.34
N THR A 25 11.80 -13.62 5.85
CA THR A 25 11.94 -12.17 6.09
C THR A 25 11.30 -11.73 7.41
N ALA A 26 10.22 -12.41 7.85
CA ALA A 26 9.56 -12.16 9.12
C ALA A 26 10.20 -12.96 10.28
N ASN A 27 10.98 -13.99 10.00
CA ASN A 27 11.55 -14.86 11.00
C ASN A 27 12.68 -14.18 11.79
N ASN A 28 12.73 -14.45 13.09
CA ASN A 28 13.86 -14.09 13.93
C ASN A 28 14.98 -15.12 13.74
N TYR A 29 16.16 -14.62 13.41
CA TYR A 29 17.37 -15.47 13.26
C TYR A 29 18.01 -15.84 14.59
N GLY A 30 17.40 -15.43 15.73
CA GLY A 30 17.89 -15.69 17.09
C GLY A 30 18.26 -14.41 17.86
N THR A 31 18.73 -14.58 19.09
CA THR A 31 19.01 -13.49 20.04
C THR A 31 20.47 -13.04 20.03
N GLY A 32 21.37 -13.82 19.42
CA GLY A 32 22.81 -13.55 19.36
C GLY A 32 23.16 -12.29 18.55
N PHE A 33 24.32 -11.72 18.78
CA PHE A 33 24.79 -10.53 18.06
C PHE A 33 24.88 -10.74 16.55
N VAL A 34 25.45 -11.87 16.11
CA VAL A 34 25.55 -12.21 14.67
C VAL A 34 24.18 -12.39 14.05
N SER A 35 23.25 -13.05 14.75
CA SER A 35 21.87 -13.24 14.29
C SER A 35 21.15 -11.90 14.10
N LYS A 36 21.32 -10.97 15.04
CA LYS A 36 20.76 -9.62 14.93
C LYS A 36 21.36 -8.82 13.77
N LEU A 37 22.66 -8.96 13.54
CA LEU A 37 23.32 -8.31 12.40
C LEU A 37 22.82 -8.88 11.07
N LEU A 38 22.77 -10.19 10.92
CA LEU A 38 22.21 -10.85 9.73
C LEU A 38 20.75 -10.48 9.50
N GLN A 39 19.94 -10.49 10.55
CA GLN A 39 18.55 -10.08 10.50
C GLN A 39 18.39 -8.64 9.98
N ARG A 40 19.22 -7.73 10.47
CA ARG A 40 19.21 -6.33 10.03
C ARG A 40 19.60 -6.20 8.56
N LEU A 41 20.64 -6.92 8.13
CA LEU A 41 21.12 -6.90 6.75
C LEU A 41 20.07 -7.47 5.79
N VAL A 42 19.55 -8.65 6.08
CA VAL A 42 18.56 -9.34 5.23
C VAL A 42 17.25 -8.55 5.18
N LYS A 43 16.68 -8.17 6.34
CA LYS A 43 15.39 -7.46 6.37
C LYS A 43 15.46 -6.04 5.80
N SER A 44 16.63 -5.40 5.84
CA SER A 44 16.79 -4.06 5.25
C SER A 44 16.91 -4.07 3.73
N SER A 45 17.22 -5.22 3.14
CA SER A 45 17.44 -5.37 1.69
C SER A 45 16.19 -5.85 0.94
N ILE A 46 15.20 -6.39 1.66
CA ILE A 46 13.98 -6.92 1.07
C ILE A 46 12.87 -5.89 1.21
N ASP A 47 12.36 -5.44 0.07
CA ASP A 47 11.33 -4.42 -0.01
C ASP A 47 10.55 -4.63 -1.32
N PHE A 48 9.31 -5.05 -1.19
CA PHE A 48 8.46 -5.35 -2.34
C PHE A 48 7.21 -4.45 -2.28
N PRO A 49 6.83 -3.85 -3.40
CA PRO A 49 5.52 -3.19 -3.50
C PRO A 49 4.42 -4.24 -3.49
N SER A 50 3.28 -3.93 -2.89
CA SER A 50 2.11 -4.74 -3.06
C SER A 50 1.58 -4.66 -4.48
N LEU A 51 1.32 -5.82 -5.10
CA LEU A 51 0.92 -5.88 -6.50
C LEU A 51 -0.38 -5.10 -6.75
N PHE A 52 -1.36 -5.24 -5.87
CA PHE A 52 -2.62 -4.49 -5.97
C PHE A 52 -2.39 -2.97 -5.88
N THR A 53 -1.41 -2.50 -5.10
CA THR A 53 -1.08 -1.05 -5.04
C THR A 53 -0.50 -0.56 -6.36
N VAL A 54 0.36 -1.37 -6.98
CA VAL A 54 0.94 -1.04 -8.30
C VAL A 54 -0.15 -1.03 -9.37
N GLN A 55 -1.08 -1.99 -9.31
CA GLN A 55 -2.20 -2.07 -10.23
C GLN A 55 -3.13 -0.86 -10.06
N VAL A 56 -3.53 -0.53 -8.83
CA VAL A 56 -4.34 0.67 -8.54
C VAL A 56 -3.66 1.95 -9.06
N CYS A 57 -2.33 2.03 -8.94
CA CYS A 57 -1.57 3.15 -9.50
C CYS A 57 -1.74 3.25 -11.02
N GLY A 58 -1.66 2.12 -11.73
CA GLY A 58 -1.89 2.05 -13.17
C GLY A 58 -3.29 2.50 -13.57
N GLU A 59 -4.32 1.97 -12.90
CA GLU A 59 -5.72 2.31 -13.15
C GLU A 59 -5.99 3.82 -12.99
N LEU A 60 -5.52 4.40 -11.89
CA LEU A 60 -5.68 5.82 -11.61
C LEU A 60 -4.96 6.70 -12.65
N LYS A 61 -3.74 6.35 -13.03
CA LYS A 61 -2.98 7.09 -14.06
C LYS A 61 -3.64 7.01 -15.42
N TYR A 62 -4.11 5.84 -15.81
CA TYR A 62 -4.82 5.67 -17.08
C TYR A 62 -6.08 6.54 -17.14
N GLN A 63 -6.78 6.69 -16.04
CA GLN A 63 -7.93 7.58 -15.93
C GLN A 63 -7.57 9.08 -15.91
N GLY A 64 -6.28 9.42 -15.92
CA GLY A 64 -5.80 10.80 -16.02
C GLY A 64 -5.57 11.48 -14.67
N HIS A 65 -5.51 10.73 -13.57
CA HIS A 65 -5.16 11.31 -12.26
C HIS A 65 -3.66 11.60 -12.15
N ASP A 66 -3.32 12.69 -11.45
CA ASP A 66 -1.96 12.96 -10.99
C ASP A 66 -1.70 12.10 -9.74
N VAL A 67 -0.93 11.02 -9.91
CA VAL A 67 -0.67 10.03 -8.84
C VAL A 67 0.78 10.11 -8.40
N LYS A 68 0.98 10.34 -7.09
CA LYS A 68 2.28 10.24 -6.43
C LYS A 68 2.27 9.00 -5.51
N PHE A 69 3.42 8.33 -5.42
CA PHE A 69 3.65 7.28 -4.43
C PHE A 69 4.65 7.76 -3.38
N SER A 70 4.41 7.44 -2.11
CA SER A 70 5.35 7.72 -1.02
C SER A 70 5.22 6.70 0.11
N LYS A 71 6.34 6.45 0.80
CA LYS A 71 6.39 5.68 2.07
C LYS A 71 6.36 6.59 3.30
N GLU A 72 6.47 7.89 3.09
CA GLU A 72 6.47 8.89 4.14
C GLU A 72 5.36 9.90 3.91
N LEU A 73 4.71 10.32 4.98
CA LEU A 73 3.68 11.35 4.94
C LEU A 73 4.31 12.72 5.13
N ASP A 74 4.19 13.58 4.13
CA ASP A 74 4.44 15.01 4.25
C ASP A 74 3.10 15.77 4.26
N LEU A 75 2.79 16.39 5.39
CA LEU A 75 1.56 17.18 5.54
C LEU A 75 1.62 18.55 4.84
N ASN A 76 2.80 19.00 4.43
CA ASN A 76 2.95 20.25 3.67
C ASN A 76 2.51 20.07 2.20
N GLU A 77 2.56 18.84 1.69
CA GLU A 77 1.98 18.53 0.38
C GLU A 77 0.48 18.30 0.51
N ASN A 78 -0.29 18.86 -0.44
CA ASN A 78 -1.73 18.71 -0.46
C ASN A 78 -2.18 17.78 -1.58
N PHE A 79 -2.95 16.76 -1.22
CA PHE A 79 -3.60 15.81 -2.13
C PHE A 79 -5.10 15.81 -1.87
N ASP A 80 -5.88 15.60 -2.92
CA ASP A 80 -7.34 15.54 -2.85
C ASP A 80 -7.80 14.22 -2.21
N LEU A 81 -6.98 13.16 -2.39
CA LEU A 81 -7.24 11.82 -1.87
C LEU A 81 -5.93 11.14 -1.46
N TYR A 82 -5.97 10.46 -0.32
CA TYR A 82 -4.93 9.58 0.20
C TYR A 82 -5.43 8.14 0.17
N ILE A 83 -4.69 7.26 -0.48
CA ILE A 83 -5.01 5.83 -0.55
C ILE A 83 -3.90 5.06 0.16
N LEU A 84 -4.25 4.27 1.19
CA LEU A 84 -3.29 3.48 1.95
C LEU A 84 -3.56 1.98 1.77
N PRO A 85 -2.54 1.21 1.36
CA PRO A 85 -2.61 -0.25 1.39
C PRO A 85 -2.55 -0.76 2.83
N SER A 86 -3.52 -1.59 3.19
CA SER A 86 -3.63 -2.18 4.54
C SER A 86 -2.77 -3.41 4.72
N SER A 87 -2.27 -3.62 5.93
CA SER A 87 -1.49 -4.80 6.28
C SER A 87 -1.58 -5.10 7.77
N ILE A 88 -1.63 -6.39 8.13
CA ILE A 88 -1.63 -6.82 9.52
C ILE A 88 -0.37 -6.35 10.27
N VAL A 89 0.77 -6.33 9.60
CA VAL A 89 2.07 -6.00 10.21
C VAL A 89 2.31 -4.52 10.39
N CYS A 90 1.59 -3.67 9.64
CA CYS A 90 1.70 -2.21 9.70
C CYS A 90 0.46 -1.54 10.29
N HIS A 91 -0.53 -2.33 10.70
CA HIS A 91 -1.84 -1.87 11.13
C HIS A 91 -1.82 -0.68 12.10
N GLU A 92 -1.08 -0.78 13.19
CA GLU A 92 -0.98 0.31 14.17
C GLU A 92 -0.41 1.61 13.58
N THR A 93 0.57 1.46 12.68
CA THR A 93 1.17 2.60 11.98
C THR A 93 0.18 3.23 11.02
N GLU A 94 -0.55 2.41 10.27
CA GLU A 94 -1.61 2.85 9.36
C GLU A 94 -2.68 3.63 10.11
N ILE A 95 -3.20 3.08 11.21
CA ILE A 95 -4.22 3.76 12.03
C ILE A 95 -3.73 5.12 12.56
N LYS A 96 -2.47 5.23 12.98
CA LYS A 96 -1.88 6.51 13.43
C LYS A 96 -1.89 7.56 12.30
N HIS A 97 -1.48 7.15 11.09
CA HIS A 97 -1.46 8.04 9.92
C HIS A 97 -2.85 8.43 9.47
N ILE A 98 -3.81 7.49 9.46
CA ILE A 98 -5.21 7.77 9.14
C ILE A 98 -5.80 8.81 10.08
N LYS A 99 -5.66 8.61 11.40
CA LYS A 99 -6.14 9.58 12.41
C LYS A 99 -5.53 10.96 12.22
N LEU A 100 -4.23 11.02 11.85
CA LEU A 100 -3.55 12.28 11.56
C LEU A 100 -4.11 12.96 10.32
N LEU A 101 -4.31 12.20 9.23
CA LEU A 101 -4.89 12.70 8.00
C LEU A 101 -6.32 13.20 8.20
N VAL A 102 -7.18 12.39 8.85
CA VAL A 102 -8.58 12.74 9.13
C VAL A 102 -8.67 13.99 10.03
N LYS A 103 -7.81 14.08 11.06
CA LYS A 103 -7.70 15.29 11.90
C LYS A 103 -7.38 16.53 11.07
N ASN A 104 -6.61 16.39 10.00
CA ASN A 104 -6.27 17.46 9.07
C ASN A 104 -7.28 17.58 7.90
N LYS A 105 -8.48 17.00 8.05
CA LYS A 105 -9.58 17.05 7.07
C LYS A 105 -9.18 16.53 5.68
N LYS A 106 -8.34 15.49 5.64
CA LYS A 106 -7.93 14.84 4.40
C LYS A 106 -8.82 13.63 4.11
N ASN A 107 -9.12 13.41 2.85
CA ASN A 107 -9.87 12.26 2.36
C ASN A 107 -9.00 11.02 2.34
N VAL A 108 -9.43 9.95 2.98
CA VAL A 108 -8.63 8.72 3.14
C VAL A 108 -9.44 7.50 2.74
N ILE A 109 -8.89 6.70 1.82
CA ILE A 109 -9.41 5.38 1.44
C ILE A 109 -8.37 4.32 1.79
N ILE A 110 -8.83 3.23 2.38
CA ILE A 110 -7.99 2.06 2.69
C ILE A 110 -8.36 0.91 1.77
N ILE A 111 -7.33 0.22 1.26
CA ILE A 111 -7.46 -0.87 0.31
C ILE A 111 -6.68 -2.10 0.77
N GLY A 112 -6.98 -3.25 0.19
CA GLY A 112 -6.20 -4.48 0.33
C GLY A 112 -6.81 -5.54 1.23
N PRO A 113 -6.14 -6.71 1.35
CA PRO A 113 -6.73 -7.90 1.96
C PRO A 113 -6.99 -7.76 3.46
N PHE A 114 -6.14 -7.05 4.20
CA PHE A 114 -6.32 -6.94 5.65
C PHE A 114 -7.54 -6.10 6.01
N VAL A 115 -7.76 -4.94 5.36
CA VAL A 115 -8.97 -4.13 5.60
C VAL A 115 -10.24 -4.84 5.16
N THR A 116 -10.17 -5.68 4.13
CA THR A 116 -11.28 -6.51 3.69
C THR A 116 -11.75 -7.44 4.81
N SER A 117 -10.80 -8.05 5.56
CA SER A 117 -11.09 -8.96 6.67
C SER A 117 -11.38 -8.24 8.00
N ASN A 118 -10.73 -7.10 8.26
CA ASN A 118 -10.80 -6.35 9.51
C ASN A 118 -11.08 -4.86 9.28
N PRO A 119 -12.29 -4.50 8.82
CA PRO A 119 -12.61 -3.11 8.44
C PRO A 119 -12.78 -2.15 9.63
N GLN A 120 -13.24 -2.66 10.78
CA GLN A 120 -13.77 -1.81 11.85
C GLN A 120 -12.79 -0.79 12.38
N SER A 121 -11.55 -1.17 12.65
CA SER A 121 -10.54 -0.26 13.19
C SER A 121 -10.18 0.90 12.24
N TYR A 122 -10.28 0.66 10.94
CA TYR A 122 -10.07 1.68 9.91
C TYR A 122 -11.24 2.63 9.80
N LEU A 123 -12.47 2.11 9.91
CA LEU A 123 -13.70 2.92 9.97
C LEU A 123 -13.71 3.81 11.22
N ASP A 124 -13.36 3.26 12.38
CA ASP A 124 -13.27 3.99 13.65
C ASP A 124 -12.18 5.08 13.60
N ALA A 125 -11.16 4.90 12.77
CA ALA A 125 -10.14 5.92 12.51
C ALA A 125 -10.62 7.02 11.56
N GLY A 126 -11.79 6.86 10.92
CA GLY A 126 -12.44 7.84 10.05
C GLY A 126 -12.13 7.71 8.56
N ALA A 127 -11.53 6.59 8.14
CA ALA A 127 -11.31 6.32 6.72
C ALA A 127 -12.54 5.68 6.06
N LYS A 128 -12.64 5.81 4.74
CA LYS A 128 -13.49 4.94 3.92
C LYS A 128 -12.68 3.73 3.46
N ILE A 129 -13.34 2.63 3.17
CA ILE A 129 -12.67 1.38 2.80
C ILE A 129 -13.23 0.80 1.51
N ILE A 130 -12.36 0.16 0.73
CA ILE A 130 -12.75 -0.72 -0.37
C ILE A 130 -12.48 -2.15 0.06
N LYS A 131 -13.53 -2.96 0.13
CA LYS A 131 -13.48 -4.41 0.38
C LYS A 131 -13.43 -5.15 -0.94
N GLY A 132 -12.62 -6.19 -1.02
CA GLY A 132 -12.41 -6.96 -2.25
C GLY A 132 -11.30 -6.38 -3.10
N GLU A 133 -11.51 -6.35 -4.42
CA GLU A 133 -10.50 -6.02 -5.42
C GLU A 133 -10.50 -4.52 -5.73
N PRO A 134 -9.60 -3.72 -5.14
CA PRO A 134 -9.62 -2.27 -5.27
C PRO A 134 -9.33 -1.79 -6.70
N GLU A 135 -8.52 -2.52 -7.46
CA GLU A 135 -8.18 -2.18 -8.85
C GLU A 135 -9.42 -2.08 -9.72
N MET A 136 -10.41 -2.96 -9.52
CA MET A 136 -11.65 -2.94 -10.26
C MET A 136 -12.54 -1.73 -9.93
N PHE A 137 -12.49 -1.26 -8.69
CA PHE A 137 -13.17 -0.02 -8.33
C PHE A 137 -12.59 1.15 -9.12
N PHE A 138 -11.26 1.24 -9.18
CA PHE A 138 -10.56 2.32 -9.90
C PHE A 138 -10.55 2.11 -11.42
N HIS A 139 -10.69 0.87 -11.91
CA HIS A 139 -10.83 0.59 -13.34
C HIS A 139 -12.14 1.12 -13.91
N ASN A 140 -13.21 1.09 -13.13
CA ASN A 140 -14.54 1.48 -13.60
C ASN A 140 -14.58 2.97 -13.98
N PRO A 141 -14.92 3.32 -15.25
CA PRO A 141 -14.96 4.70 -15.72
C PRO A 141 -15.95 5.60 -14.95
N ILE A 142 -16.98 5.01 -14.33
CA ILE A 142 -17.93 5.74 -13.48
C ILE A 142 -17.21 6.37 -12.28
N ASN A 143 -16.16 5.74 -11.79
CA ASN A 143 -15.36 6.19 -10.65
C ASN A 143 -14.20 7.12 -11.06
N LYS A 144 -14.11 7.53 -12.33
CA LYS A 144 -13.09 8.45 -12.80
C LYS A 144 -13.06 9.76 -12.01
N ILE A 145 -14.23 10.26 -11.62
CA ILE A 145 -14.34 11.42 -10.72
C ILE A 145 -14.73 10.87 -9.35
N ILE A 146 -13.74 10.81 -8.46
CA ILE A 146 -13.93 10.31 -7.10
C ILE A 146 -14.50 11.44 -6.23
N ASP A 147 -15.82 11.49 -6.13
CA ASP A 147 -16.51 12.38 -5.19
C ASP A 147 -16.53 11.70 -3.81
N PHE A 148 -15.51 11.99 -3.01
CA PHE A 148 -15.30 11.33 -1.71
C PHE A 148 -16.53 11.45 -0.79
N GLU A 149 -17.22 12.59 -0.78
CA GLU A 149 -18.36 12.81 0.11
C GLU A 149 -19.53 11.88 -0.22
N LYS A 150 -19.71 11.56 -1.50
CA LYS A 150 -20.77 10.64 -1.95
C LYS A 150 -20.46 9.17 -1.79
N LEU A 151 -19.19 8.81 -1.60
CA LEU A 151 -18.83 7.41 -1.38
C LEU A 151 -19.39 6.90 -0.05
N PRO A 152 -19.90 5.67 0.03
CA PRO A 152 -20.24 5.03 1.30
C PRO A 152 -18.97 4.81 2.13
N SER A 153 -19.13 4.60 3.44
CA SER A 153 -17.99 4.27 4.32
C SER A 153 -17.36 2.94 3.97
N ILE A 154 -18.15 2.00 3.45
CA ILE A 154 -17.71 0.69 2.94
C ILE A 154 -18.14 0.58 1.49
N ILE A 155 -17.19 0.37 0.61
CA ILE A 155 -17.39 0.08 -0.81
C ILE A 155 -17.08 -1.40 -0.99
N GLU A 156 -18.09 -2.19 -1.35
CA GLU A 156 -17.91 -3.62 -1.63
C GLU A 156 -17.66 -3.83 -3.13
N ASN A 157 -16.54 -4.44 -3.45
CA ASN A 157 -16.14 -4.70 -4.83
C ASN A 157 -15.57 -6.11 -4.97
N PHE A 158 -16.45 -7.09 -5.11
CA PHE A 158 -16.16 -8.51 -5.27
C PHE A 158 -16.52 -9.03 -6.66
N GLN A 159 -16.39 -8.21 -7.68
CA GLN A 159 -16.73 -8.60 -9.05
C GLN A 159 -15.68 -9.54 -9.62
N ASN A 160 -16.13 -10.58 -10.31
CA ASN A 160 -15.26 -11.40 -11.15
C ASN A 160 -14.88 -10.62 -12.40
N TYR A 161 -13.60 -10.56 -12.70
CA TYR A 161 -13.05 -9.90 -13.88
C TYR A 161 -11.87 -10.69 -14.44
N SER A 162 -11.54 -10.44 -15.70
CA SER A 162 -10.30 -10.92 -16.28
C SER A 162 -9.16 -9.95 -15.95
N LEU A 163 -8.00 -10.47 -15.56
CA LEU A 163 -6.81 -9.64 -15.38
C LEU A 163 -6.38 -8.93 -16.67
N ASP A 164 -6.76 -9.49 -17.82
CA ASP A 164 -6.48 -8.92 -19.14
C ASP A 164 -7.30 -7.64 -19.43
N GLU A 165 -8.33 -7.37 -18.64
CA GLU A 165 -9.13 -6.15 -18.75
C GLU A 165 -8.46 -4.95 -18.06
N LEU A 166 -7.55 -5.20 -17.12
CA LEU A 166 -6.88 -4.16 -16.37
C LEU A 166 -5.83 -3.42 -17.22
N TYR A 167 -5.65 -2.15 -16.93
CA TYR A 167 -4.60 -1.37 -17.55
C TYR A 167 -3.21 -1.79 -17.04
N PHE A 168 -2.18 -1.35 -17.75
CA PHE A 168 -0.81 -1.70 -17.37
C PHE A 168 -0.47 -1.13 -15.98
N PRO A 169 0.15 -1.93 -15.09
CA PRO A 169 0.49 -1.51 -13.74
C PRO A 169 1.41 -0.29 -13.70
N GLY A 170 1.23 0.58 -12.72
CA GLY A 170 1.95 1.86 -12.58
C GLY A 170 3.37 1.74 -12.02
N TRP A 171 4.16 0.80 -12.53
CA TRP A 171 5.52 0.52 -12.07
C TRP A 171 6.45 1.74 -12.09
N GLU A 172 6.38 2.55 -13.14
CA GLU A 172 7.24 3.73 -13.30
C GLU A 172 7.07 4.77 -12.19
N THR A 173 5.90 4.82 -11.55
CA THR A 173 5.63 5.74 -10.42
C THR A 173 6.16 5.19 -9.10
N ILE A 174 6.21 3.87 -8.96
CA ILE A 174 6.51 3.19 -7.68
C ILE A 174 7.96 2.70 -7.62
N PHE A 175 8.55 2.40 -8.75
CA PHE A 175 9.83 1.72 -8.91
C PHE A 175 10.96 2.32 -8.06
N GLU A 176 11.16 3.63 -8.12
CA GLU A 176 12.26 4.29 -7.41
C GLU A 176 12.22 4.11 -5.89
N ASN A 177 11.03 3.92 -5.34
CA ASN A 177 10.81 3.72 -3.91
C ASN A 177 11.19 2.31 -3.44
N TYR A 178 11.39 1.37 -4.37
CA TYR A 178 11.67 -0.04 -4.11
C TYR A 178 13.01 -0.52 -4.66
N ILE A 179 13.91 0.37 -5.04
CA ILE A 179 15.25 0.01 -5.46
C ILE A 179 16.01 -0.58 -4.26
N PRO A 180 16.55 -1.81 -4.37
CA PRO A 180 17.34 -2.41 -3.30
C PRO A 180 18.53 -1.54 -2.93
N LYS A 181 18.71 -1.25 -1.65
CA LYS A 181 19.84 -0.46 -1.13
C LYS A 181 21.17 -1.24 -1.20
N MET A 182 21.11 -2.55 -1.36
CA MET A 182 22.29 -3.44 -1.43
C MET A 182 22.41 -4.07 -2.80
N LYS A 183 23.45 -3.67 -3.54
CA LYS A 183 23.70 -4.10 -4.93
C LYS A 183 23.99 -5.59 -5.11
N PHE A 184 24.41 -6.34 -4.09
CA PHE A 184 24.73 -7.77 -4.22
C PHE A 184 23.51 -8.69 -4.14
N LEU A 185 22.31 -8.16 -3.87
CA LEU A 185 21.06 -8.94 -3.92
C LEU A 185 20.26 -8.71 -5.20
N GLY A 186 20.85 -8.04 -6.18
CA GLY A 186 20.23 -7.75 -7.46
C GLY A 186 19.92 -6.26 -7.68
N ASN A 187 19.89 -5.86 -8.94
CA ASN A 187 19.60 -4.49 -9.37
C ASN A 187 18.16 -4.44 -9.89
N GLY A 188 17.19 -4.48 -9.04
CA GLY A 188 15.81 -4.32 -9.49
C GLY A 188 14.77 -4.74 -8.45
N PRO A 189 13.51 -4.38 -8.63
CA PRO A 189 12.43 -4.89 -7.81
C PRO A 189 12.31 -6.39 -8.05
N THR A 190 12.22 -7.15 -6.98
CA THR A 190 11.88 -8.56 -7.09
C THR A 190 10.37 -8.65 -7.25
N ILE A 191 9.91 -9.19 -8.36
CA ILE A 191 8.50 -9.45 -8.62
C ILE A 191 8.26 -10.90 -8.23
N ASN A 192 7.39 -11.13 -7.26
CA ASN A 192 6.84 -12.46 -7.03
C ASN A 192 5.73 -12.69 -8.08
N ILE A 193 6.01 -13.57 -9.01
CA ILE A 193 5.01 -14.13 -9.92
C ILE A 193 4.50 -15.40 -9.23
N ASN A 194 3.31 -15.34 -8.66
CA ASN A 194 2.59 -16.52 -8.17
C ASN A 194 1.75 -17.11 -9.29
#